data_c858b1797d660970dfc894bf4ca939c9
#
_entry.id   c858b1797d660970dfc894bf4ca939c9
#
_cell.length_a   1.000
_cell.length_b   1.000
_cell.length_c   1.000
_cell.angle_alpha   90.00
_cell.angle_beta   90.00
_cell.angle_gamma   90.00
#
_symmetry.space_group_name_H-M   'P 1'
#
loop_
_entity.id
_entity.type
_entity.pdbx_description
1 polymer ?
#
loop_
_entity_poly.entity_id
_entity_poly.type
_entity_poly.pdbx_seq_one_letter_code
_entity_poly.pdbx_strand_id
1 'polypeptide(L)'
;VVKQSGLAGGKGVVVPESIVETHVAIREAIAVGDIVLEERLVGTEVSLIALCDGITSVALPLAQDHKRVGEGDTGANTGGMGAYAPAPVNTTAAALHAEFIAPVINHFAKIGTPYIGALFAGIMLTADGPRLLEFNCRFGDPEAQVLLALIENDFVELMLACTTSSLASSLEAKPLRIKEASALGVVIAADGYPHQTRTGDAVSGIPQSTPIATVFHGATESTNNEIVPSGGR
;
A
#
# COMPACT_ATOMS: atom_id res chain seq x y z
N VAL A 1 5.37 -0.13 -19.34
CA VAL A 1 4.33 0.45 -18.48
C VAL A 1 4.24 1.94 -18.78
N VAL A 2 3.01 2.45 -18.87
CA VAL A 2 2.76 3.89 -19.09
C VAL A 2 2.21 4.46 -17.79
N LYS A 3 2.87 5.46 -17.24
CA LYS A 3 2.45 6.15 -16.00
C LYS A 3 2.23 7.63 -16.27
N GLN A 4 1.14 8.17 -15.77
CA GLN A 4 0.94 9.62 -15.72
C GLN A 4 1.87 10.23 -14.67
N SER A 5 2.55 11.33 -15.02
CA SER A 5 3.34 12.10 -14.07
C SER A 5 2.40 12.96 -13.22
N GLY A 6 2.54 12.86 -11.89
CA GLY A 6 1.72 13.61 -10.94
C GLY A 6 0.70 12.75 -10.20
N LEU A 7 -0.21 13.42 -9.47
CA LEU A 7 -1.18 12.76 -8.61
C LEU A 7 -2.33 12.17 -9.44
N ALA A 8 -2.35 10.86 -9.60
CA ALA A 8 -3.37 10.14 -10.38
C ALA A 8 -4.24 9.18 -9.54
N GLY A 9 -4.06 9.15 -8.21
CA GLY A 9 -4.88 8.34 -7.29
C GLY A 9 -4.85 6.83 -7.59
N GLY A 10 -3.71 6.30 -8.06
CA GLY A 10 -3.56 4.89 -8.43
C GLY A 10 -4.16 4.51 -9.79
N LYS A 11 -4.82 5.43 -10.49
CA LYS A 11 -5.49 5.18 -11.79
C LYS A 11 -4.66 5.60 -13.00
N GLY A 12 -3.51 6.24 -12.79
CA GLY A 12 -2.63 6.73 -13.86
C GLY A 12 -1.61 5.72 -14.38
N VAL A 13 -1.73 4.43 -14.04
CA VAL A 13 -0.81 3.37 -14.44
C VAL A 13 -1.50 2.40 -15.37
N VAL A 14 -0.98 2.25 -16.57
CA VAL A 14 -1.44 1.26 -17.56
C VAL A 14 -0.30 0.28 -17.84
N VAL A 15 -0.60 -1.02 -17.75
CA VAL A 15 0.32 -2.11 -18.06
C VAL A 15 -0.19 -2.78 -19.36
N PRO A 16 0.22 -2.28 -20.54
CA PRO A 16 -0.27 -2.81 -21.80
C PRO A 16 0.27 -4.22 -22.06
N GLU A 17 -0.52 -5.04 -22.73
CA GLU A 17 -0.12 -6.39 -23.15
C GLU A 17 0.37 -6.45 -24.61
N SER A 18 0.11 -5.40 -25.37
CA SER A 18 0.50 -5.29 -26.78
C SER A 18 1.06 -3.91 -27.12
N ILE A 19 1.77 -3.82 -28.24
CA ILE A 19 2.26 -2.54 -28.76
C ILE A 19 1.12 -1.61 -29.16
N VAL A 20 0.01 -2.16 -29.63
CA VAL A 20 -1.19 -1.38 -29.99
C VAL A 20 -1.80 -0.74 -28.76
N GLU A 21 -2.01 -1.51 -27.70
CA GLU A 21 -2.46 -0.98 -26.40
C GLU A 21 -1.47 0.04 -25.82
N THR A 22 -0.17 -0.19 -25.96
CA THR A 22 0.87 0.76 -25.52
C THR A 22 0.67 2.12 -26.22
N HIS A 23 0.46 2.12 -27.54
CA HIS A 23 0.24 3.35 -28.29
C HIS A 23 -1.08 4.05 -27.91
N VAL A 24 -2.12 3.30 -27.58
CA VAL A 24 -3.37 3.88 -27.08
C VAL A 24 -3.14 4.52 -25.72
N ALA A 25 -2.56 3.77 -24.79
CA ALA A 25 -2.28 4.27 -23.43
C ALA A 25 -1.40 5.52 -23.43
N ILE A 26 -0.37 5.57 -24.29
CA ILE A 26 0.49 6.75 -24.44
C ILE A 26 -0.33 7.96 -24.93
N ARG A 27 -1.17 7.80 -25.97
CA ARG A 27 -1.96 8.92 -26.51
C ARG A 27 -2.95 9.45 -25.48
N GLU A 28 -3.61 8.58 -24.76
CA GLU A 28 -4.55 8.97 -23.71
C GLU A 28 -3.85 9.67 -22.56
N ALA A 29 -2.73 9.13 -22.09
CA ALA A 29 -1.99 9.70 -20.98
C ALA A 29 -1.34 11.07 -21.32
N ILE A 30 -0.75 11.24 -22.52
CA ILE A 30 -0.15 12.50 -22.98
C ILE A 30 -1.22 13.61 -23.13
N ALA A 31 -2.45 13.24 -23.48
CA ALA A 31 -3.54 14.20 -23.56
C ALA A 31 -3.89 14.84 -22.21
N VAL A 32 -3.51 14.21 -21.11
CA VAL A 32 -3.74 14.68 -19.74
C VAL A 32 -2.53 15.43 -19.19
N GLY A 33 -1.30 15.01 -19.55
CA GLY A 33 -0.07 15.63 -19.05
C GLY A 33 1.17 14.80 -19.36
N ASP A 34 2.26 15.10 -18.65
CA ASP A 34 3.51 14.39 -18.78
C ASP A 34 3.37 12.91 -18.38
N ILE A 35 4.14 12.06 -19.03
CA ILE A 35 4.14 10.62 -18.77
C ILE A 35 5.55 10.09 -18.49
N VAL A 36 5.60 8.98 -17.77
CA VAL A 36 6.80 8.16 -17.60
C VAL A 36 6.58 6.82 -18.30
N LEU A 37 7.54 6.40 -19.11
CA LEU A 37 7.56 5.07 -19.71
C LEU A 37 8.58 4.21 -18.96
N GLU A 38 8.10 3.10 -18.42
CA GLU A 38 8.93 2.18 -17.63
C GLU A 38 8.98 0.80 -18.27
N GLU A 39 10.04 0.07 -17.96
CA GLU A 39 10.16 -1.35 -18.25
C GLU A 39 9.00 -2.12 -17.60
N ARG A 40 8.43 -3.09 -18.32
CA ARG A 40 7.47 -4.02 -17.72
C ARG A 40 8.22 -5.09 -16.94
N LEU A 41 8.17 -5.02 -15.63
CA LEU A 41 8.72 -6.04 -14.75
C LEU A 41 7.73 -7.21 -14.59
N VAL A 42 8.29 -8.40 -14.42
CA VAL A 42 7.54 -9.63 -14.17
C VAL A 42 8.05 -10.27 -12.89
N GLY A 43 7.15 -10.59 -11.97
CA GLY A 43 7.52 -11.16 -10.67
C GLY A 43 6.37 -11.11 -9.68
N THR A 44 6.70 -11.26 -8.41
CA THR A 44 5.76 -11.10 -7.31
C THR A 44 5.88 -9.69 -6.73
N GLU A 45 4.79 -8.93 -6.73
CA GLU A 45 4.76 -7.62 -6.08
C GLU A 45 4.60 -7.78 -4.58
N VAL A 46 5.37 -7.01 -3.81
CA VAL A 46 5.27 -6.91 -2.36
C VAL A 46 5.30 -5.46 -1.92
N SER A 47 4.63 -5.20 -0.82
CA SER A 47 4.57 -3.89 -0.17
C SER A 47 5.49 -3.89 1.05
N LEU A 48 6.45 -2.96 1.08
CA LEU A 48 7.30 -2.69 2.23
C LEU A 48 6.96 -1.31 2.79
N ILE A 49 6.52 -1.26 4.04
CA ILE A 49 6.27 0.01 4.73
C ILE A 49 7.28 0.15 5.85
N ALA A 50 7.88 1.33 5.96
CA ALA A 50 8.77 1.68 7.06
C ALA A 50 8.26 2.91 7.81
N LEU A 51 8.47 2.93 9.12
CA LEU A 51 8.28 4.10 9.97
C LEU A 51 9.60 4.86 10.04
N CYS A 52 9.57 6.17 9.81
CA CYS A 52 10.76 7.00 9.66
C CYS A 52 10.66 8.23 10.56
N ASP A 53 11.77 8.57 11.25
CA ASP A 53 11.87 9.75 12.11
C ASP A 53 12.79 10.85 11.57
N GLY A 54 13.22 10.70 10.31
CA GLY A 54 14.15 11.60 9.65
C GLY A 54 15.61 11.17 9.69
N ILE A 55 15.97 10.28 10.59
CA ILE A 55 17.34 9.75 10.77
C ILE A 55 17.29 8.22 10.76
N THR A 56 16.39 7.66 11.55
CA THR A 56 16.18 6.23 11.73
C THR A 56 14.92 5.80 10.97
N SER A 57 14.94 4.58 10.48
CA SER A 57 13.75 3.95 9.95
C SER A 57 13.67 2.48 10.34
N VAL A 58 12.46 1.97 10.54
CA VAL A 58 12.18 0.57 10.87
C VAL A 58 11.15 -0.01 9.94
N ALA A 59 11.45 -1.16 9.36
CA ALA A 59 10.56 -1.88 8.46
C ALA A 59 9.45 -2.60 9.24
N LEU A 60 8.23 -2.50 8.76
CA LEU A 60 7.13 -3.39 9.10
C LEU A 60 7.25 -4.71 8.31
N PRO A 61 6.50 -5.77 8.66
CA PRO A 61 6.47 -6.99 7.86
C PRO A 61 6.12 -6.72 6.39
N LEU A 62 6.58 -7.58 5.49
CA LEU A 62 6.15 -7.50 4.09
C LEU A 62 4.68 -7.85 3.98
N ALA A 63 3.94 -7.07 3.22
CA ALA A 63 2.57 -7.37 2.85
C ALA A 63 2.47 -7.65 1.34
N GLN A 64 1.40 -8.31 0.93
CA GLN A 64 1.05 -8.46 -0.47
C GLN A 64 -0.38 -8.00 -0.68
N ASP A 65 -0.54 -7.03 -1.59
CA ASP A 65 -1.82 -6.49 -2.03
C ASP A 65 -2.29 -7.21 -3.31
N HIS A 66 -3.60 -7.26 -3.50
CA HIS A 66 -4.26 -7.80 -4.68
C HIS A 66 -5.00 -6.68 -5.41
N LYS A 67 -4.38 -6.16 -6.46
CA LYS A 67 -4.85 -4.95 -7.15
C LYS A 67 -5.91 -5.20 -8.23
N ARG A 68 -6.02 -6.42 -8.75
CA ARG A 68 -6.98 -6.75 -9.79
C ARG A 68 -8.35 -7.05 -9.20
N VAL A 69 -9.41 -6.56 -9.88
CA VAL A 69 -10.79 -6.70 -9.38
C VAL A 69 -11.35 -8.11 -9.50
N GLY A 70 -10.85 -8.91 -10.43
CA GLY A 70 -11.36 -10.25 -10.73
C GLY A 70 -10.54 -11.38 -10.11
N GLU A 71 -11.14 -12.55 -10.04
CA GLU A 71 -10.48 -13.77 -9.57
C GLU A 71 -9.25 -14.11 -10.43
N GLY A 72 -8.23 -14.73 -9.80
CA GLY A 72 -7.02 -15.14 -10.50
C GLY A 72 -6.17 -13.98 -11.04
N ASP A 73 -6.20 -12.84 -10.36
CA ASP A 73 -5.45 -11.64 -10.73
C ASP A 73 -5.81 -11.12 -12.14
N THR A 74 -7.10 -11.02 -12.43
CA THR A 74 -7.65 -10.59 -13.72
C THR A 74 -8.48 -9.30 -13.61
N GLY A 75 -8.80 -8.71 -14.75
CA GLY A 75 -9.65 -7.52 -14.82
C GLY A 75 -8.88 -6.21 -14.59
N ALA A 76 -9.62 -5.17 -14.25
CA ALA A 76 -9.07 -3.83 -14.07
C ALA A 76 -8.22 -3.71 -12.79
N ASN A 77 -7.22 -2.83 -12.82
CA ASN A 77 -6.52 -2.40 -11.62
C ASN A 77 -7.45 -1.58 -10.72
N THR A 78 -7.27 -1.75 -9.42
CA THR A 78 -8.02 -1.07 -8.36
C THR A 78 -7.06 -0.42 -7.37
N GLY A 79 -7.58 0.18 -6.32
CA GLY A 79 -6.79 0.63 -5.18
C GLY A 79 -6.35 -0.50 -4.23
N GLY A 80 -6.70 -1.76 -4.51
CA GLY A 80 -6.47 -2.94 -3.69
C GLY A 80 -7.78 -3.61 -3.29
N MET A 81 -7.90 -4.90 -3.56
CA MET A 81 -9.09 -5.72 -3.23
C MET A 81 -8.89 -6.54 -1.96
N GLY A 82 -7.74 -6.43 -1.36
CA GLY A 82 -7.37 -7.08 -0.13
C GLY A 82 -5.86 -7.25 -0.03
N ALA A 83 -5.38 -7.55 1.16
CA ALA A 83 -3.97 -7.81 1.41
C ALA A 83 -3.80 -8.88 2.47
N TYR A 84 -2.62 -9.46 2.53
CA TYR A 84 -2.21 -10.29 3.66
C TYR A 84 -0.77 -9.98 4.08
N ALA A 85 -0.50 -10.26 5.34
CA ALA A 85 0.84 -10.14 5.93
C ALA A 85 1.07 -11.23 6.97
N PRO A 86 2.32 -11.73 7.14
CA PRO A 86 3.47 -11.47 6.28
C PRO A 86 3.32 -12.13 4.91
N ALA A 87 3.90 -11.50 3.87
CA ALA A 87 3.92 -12.08 2.53
C ALA A 87 4.85 -13.33 2.49
N PRO A 88 4.41 -14.46 1.89
CA PRO A 88 5.19 -15.70 1.84
C PRO A 88 6.23 -15.66 0.72
N VAL A 89 7.28 -14.89 0.88
CA VAL A 89 8.33 -14.67 -0.12
C VAL A 89 9.72 -15.04 0.41
N ASN A 90 10.65 -15.34 -0.50
CA ASN A 90 12.02 -15.75 -0.16
C ASN A 90 12.96 -14.56 0.07
N THR A 91 12.46 -13.51 0.74
CA THR A 91 13.27 -12.35 1.16
C THR A 91 12.72 -11.82 2.49
N THR A 92 13.43 -10.90 3.11
CA THR A 92 13.04 -10.32 4.39
C THR A 92 12.77 -8.82 4.27
N ALA A 93 11.89 -8.30 5.12
CA ALA A 93 11.67 -6.86 5.23
C ALA A 93 12.97 -6.10 5.53
N ALA A 94 13.87 -6.67 6.34
CA ALA A 94 15.15 -6.07 6.67
C ALA A 94 16.07 -5.95 5.45
N ALA A 95 16.13 -6.97 4.59
CA ALA A 95 16.95 -6.93 3.37
C ALA A 95 16.45 -5.86 2.39
N LEU A 96 15.14 -5.84 2.11
CA LEU A 96 14.55 -4.85 1.21
C LEU A 96 14.59 -3.43 1.81
N HIS A 97 14.48 -3.29 3.13
CA HIS A 97 14.65 -2.01 3.81
C HIS A 97 16.06 -1.46 3.61
N ALA A 98 17.10 -2.29 3.81
CA ALA A 98 18.48 -1.88 3.61
C ALA A 98 18.78 -1.47 2.17
N GLU A 99 18.12 -2.12 1.20
CA GLU A 99 18.33 -1.86 -0.22
C GLU A 99 17.56 -0.62 -0.72
N PHE A 100 16.31 -0.45 -0.33
CA PHE A 100 15.43 0.57 -0.93
C PHE A 100 15.07 1.74 0.01
N ILE A 101 14.84 1.50 1.30
CA ILE A 101 14.36 2.53 2.22
C ILE A 101 15.53 3.30 2.87
N ALA A 102 16.47 2.60 3.47
CA ALA A 102 17.54 3.23 4.24
C ALA A 102 18.39 4.22 3.42
N PRO A 103 18.75 3.94 2.15
CA PRO A 103 19.47 4.92 1.34
C PRO A 103 18.69 6.20 1.09
N VAL A 104 17.36 6.12 0.92
CA VAL A 104 16.48 7.27 0.70
C VAL A 104 16.42 8.14 1.96
N ILE A 105 16.15 7.53 3.12
CA ILE A 105 16.12 8.27 4.41
C ILE A 105 17.45 8.94 4.69
N ASN A 106 18.56 8.21 4.50
CA ASN A 106 19.89 8.75 4.67
C ASN A 106 20.19 9.92 3.71
N HIS A 107 19.71 9.84 2.46
CA HIS A 107 19.88 10.93 1.49
C HIS A 107 19.13 12.18 1.94
N PHE A 108 17.85 12.06 2.28
CA PHE A 108 17.03 13.18 2.74
C PHE A 108 17.60 13.83 4.02
N ALA A 109 18.10 13.06 4.95
CA ALA A 109 18.79 13.57 6.14
C ALA A 109 20.03 14.39 5.76
N LYS A 110 20.86 13.90 4.82
CA LYS A 110 22.09 14.57 4.37
C LYS A 110 21.84 15.90 3.66
N ILE A 111 20.76 16.00 2.88
CA ILE A 111 20.42 17.26 2.17
C ILE A 111 19.62 18.25 3.04
N GLY A 112 19.41 17.94 4.34
CA GLY A 112 18.73 18.82 5.29
C GLY A 112 17.19 18.85 5.15
N THR A 113 16.60 17.88 4.48
CA THR A 113 15.15 17.70 4.33
C THR A 113 14.71 16.34 4.85
N PRO A 114 14.85 16.05 6.16
CA PRO A 114 14.61 14.73 6.73
C PRO A 114 13.16 14.29 6.47
N TYR A 115 13.00 13.03 6.07
CA TYR A 115 11.69 12.42 5.84
C TYR A 115 11.14 11.83 7.14
N ILE A 116 9.96 12.27 7.56
CA ILE A 116 9.27 11.83 8.78
C ILE A 116 7.90 11.25 8.39
N GLY A 117 7.60 10.06 8.88
CA GLY A 117 6.32 9.40 8.66
C GLY A 117 6.44 8.00 8.08
N ALA A 118 5.36 7.51 7.47
CA ALA A 118 5.35 6.21 6.81
C ALA A 118 5.85 6.33 5.37
N LEU A 119 6.90 5.58 5.03
CA LEU A 119 7.37 5.44 3.65
C LEU A 119 7.02 4.04 3.14
N PHE A 120 6.17 3.99 2.13
CA PHE A 120 5.80 2.78 1.42
C PHE A 120 6.67 2.62 0.17
N ALA A 121 7.21 1.44 -0.03
CA ALA A 121 7.88 1.03 -1.27
C ALA A 121 7.13 -0.15 -1.88
N GLY A 122 6.63 0.01 -3.10
CA GLY A 122 6.15 -1.08 -3.95
C GLY A 122 7.34 -1.73 -4.63
N ILE A 123 7.52 -3.02 -4.44
CA ILE A 123 8.71 -3.75 -4.91
C ILE A 123 8.27 -4.98 -5.70
N MET A 124 8.83 -5.14 -6.91
CA MET A 124 8.67 -6.35 -7.72
C MET A 124 9.85 -7.29 -7.46
N LEU A 125 9.57 -8.48 -6.97
CA LEU A 125 10.55 -9.56 -6.82
C LEU A 125 10.67 -10.30 -8.15
N THR A 126 11.66 -9.92 -8.97
CA THR A 126 11.90 -10.51 -10.28
C THR A 126 12.90 -11.66 -10.20
N ALA A 127 13.08 -12.39 -11.31
CA ALA A 127 14.09 -13.44 -11.41
C ALA A 127 15.53 -12.88 -11.24
N ASP A 128 15.74 -11.61 -11.60
CA ASP A 128 17.05 -10.93 -11.54
C ASP A 128 17.24 -10.13 -10.23
N GLY A 129 16.34 -10.33 -9.24
CA GLY A 129 16.36 -9.64 -7.96
C GLY A 129 15.22 -8.63 -7.79
N PRO A 130 15.16 -7.98 -6.63
CA PRO A 130 14.10 -7.01 -6.33
C PRO A 130 14.28 -5.72 -7.17
N ARG A 131 13.16 -5.13 -7.57
CA ARG A 131 13.08 -3.87 -8.32
C ARG A 131 12.04 -2.95 -7.70
N LEU A 132 12.42 -1.71 -7.46
CA LEU A 132 11.50 -0.69 -6.98
C LEU A 132 10.51 -0.30 -8.08
N LEU A 133 9.22 -0.30 -7.75
CA LEU A 133 8.15 0.19 -8.63
C LEU A 133 7.83 1.67 -8.34
N GLU A 134 7.64 2.00 -7.08
CA GLU A 134 7.30 3.36 -6.65
C GLU A 134 7.48 3.54 -5.14
N PHE A 135 7.56 4.78 -4.71
CA PHE A 135 7.35 5.18 -3.32
C PHE A 135 6.01 5.87 -3.14
N ASN A 136 5.38 5.65 -1.99
CA ASN A 136 4.23 6.40 -1.53
C ASN A 136 4.52 6.95 -0.12
N CYS A 137 4.25 8.25 0.09
CA CYS A 137 4.50 8.94 1.36
C CYS A 137 3.32 8.77 2.35
N ARG A 138 2.83 7.56 2.50
CA ARG A 138 1.68 7.18 3.31
C ARG A 138 1.66 5.68 3.57
N PHE A 139 0.78 5.28 4.48
CA PHE A 139 0.42 3.86 4.60
C PHE A 139 -0.30 3.37 3.35
N GLY A 140 -0.18 2.08 3.07
CA GLY A 140 -0.99 1.40 2.07
C GLY A 140 -2.43 1.18 2.54
N ASP A 141 -3.32 1.11 1.62
CA ASP A 141 -4.70 0.65 1.81
C ASP A 141 -4.99 -0.36 0.70
N PRO A 142 -5.09 -1.67 1.03
CA PRO A 142 -5.46 -2.26 2.33
C PRO A 142 -4.29 -2.79 3.21
N GLU A 143 -3.03 -2.46 2.95
CA GLU A 143 -1.90 -3.03 3.71
C GLU A 143 -1.89 -2.60 5.17
N ALA A 144 -2.30 -1.36 5.49
CA ALA A 144 -2.33 -0.89 6.87
C ALA A 144 -3.20 -1.77 7.77
N GLN A 145 -4.36 -2.20 7.29
CA GLN A 145 -5.31 -2.99 8.06
C GLN A 145 -4.72 -4.32 8.51
N VAL A 146 -3.92 -4.96 7.65
CA VAL A 146 -3.28 -6.25 7.98
C VAL A 146 -2.00 -6.06 8.77
N LEU A 147 -1.21 -5.03 8.48
CA LEU A 147 0.04 -4.78 9.18
C LEU A 147 -0.17 -4.33 10.62
N LEU A 148 -1.09 -3.39 10.85
CA LEU A 148 -1.37 -2.88 12.20
C LEU A 148 -1.96 -3.94 13.11
N ALA A 149 -2.71 -4.91 12.57
CA ALA A 149 -3.23 -6.04 13.32
C ALA A 149 -2.12 -6.96 13.87
N LEU A 150 -0.93 -6.96 13.25
CA LEU A 150 0.22 -7.78 13.66
C LEU A 150 1.17 -7.09 14.63
N ILE A 151 1.12 -5.76 14.77
CA ILE A 151 2.01 -5.02 15.67
C ILE A 151 1.52 -5.18 17.11
N GLU A 152 2.43 -5.54 18.03
CA GLU A 152 2.14 -5.65 19.46
C GLU A 152 2.51 -4.39 20.26
N ASN A 153 3.38 -3.55 19.72
CA ASN A 153 3.72 -2.28 20.34
C ASN A 153 2.53 -1.32 20.30
N ASP A 154 2.48 -0.38 21.23
CA ASP A 154 1.57 0.75 21.10
C ASP A 154 1.94 1.56 19.85
N PHE A 155 1.01 1.57 18.89
CA PHE A 155 1.26 2.18 17.59
C PHE A 155 1.31 3.71 17.68
N VAL A 156 0.59 4.32 18.64
CA VAL A 156 0.63 5.77 18.87
C VAL A 156 1.99 6.17 19.44
N GLU A 157 2.57 5.39 20.36
CA GLU A 157 3.94 5.61 20.86
C GLU A 157 4.97 5.55 19.73
N LEU A 158 4.86 4.59 18.80
CA LEU A 158 5.73 4.51 17.63
C LEU A 158 5.62 5.74 16.73
N MET A 159 4.39 6.20 16.47
CA MET A 159 4.15 7.40 15.65
C MET A 159 4.70 8.66 16.33
N LEU A 160 4.53 8.82 17.63
CA LEU A 160 5.10 9.91 18.39
C LEU A 160 6.64 9.88 18.35
N ALA A 161 7.24 8.70 18.47
CA ALA A 161 8.70 8.55 18.35
C ALA A 161 9.22 8.98 16.97
N CYS A 162 8.45 8.75 15.89
CA CYS A 162 8.78 9.28 14.57
C CYS A 162 8.79 10.81 14.55
N THR A 163 7.78 11.46 15.14
CA THR A 163 7.66 12.94 15.10
C THR A 163 8.65 13.67 16.00
N THR A 164 9.21 12.98 16.99
CA THR A 164 10.16 13.54 17.96
C THR A 164 11.61 13.12 17.71
N SER A 165 11.91 12.48 16.58
CA SER A 165 13.23 11.95 16.22
C SER A 165 13.84 11.05 17.30
N SER A 166 12.99 10.25 17.94
CA SER A 166 13.37 9.36 19.06
C SER A 166 13.10 7.87 18.75
N LEU A 167 12.90 7.54 17.46
CA LEU A 167 12.57 6.16 17.07
C LEU A 167 13.65 5.16 17.45
N ALA A 168 14.94 5.53 17.28
CA ALA A 168 16.06 4.69 17.67
C ALA A 168 16.02 4.33 19.16
N SER A 169 15.97 5.33 20.04
CA SER A 169 15.93 5.12 21.50
C SER A 169 14.65 4.42 21.96
N SER A 170 13.53 4.68 21.31
CA SER A 170 12.26 3.98 21.59
C SER A 170 12.38 2.49 21.27
N LEU A 171 13.00 2.14 20.12
CA LEU A 171 13.18 0.75 19.71
C LEU A 171 14.28 0.03 20.49
N GLU A 172 15.31 0.74 21.00
CA GLU A 172 16.28 0.18 21.95
C GLU A 172 15.62 -0.21 23.26
N ALA A 173 14.74 0.65 23.78
CA ALA A 173 14.02 0.39 25.03
C ALA A 173 12.93 -0.69 24.86
N LYS A 174 12.23 -0.68 23.73
CA LYS A 174 11.11 -1.57 23.42
C LYS A 174 11.17 -1.94 21.94
N PRO A 175 11.86 -3.02 21.55
CA PRO A 175 11.97 -3.45 20.17
C PRO A 175 10.61 -3.65 19.50
N LEU A 176 10.54 -3.44 18.19
CA LEU A 176 9.33 -3.72 17.41
C LEU A 176 9.01 -5.21 17.52
N ARG A 177 7.82 -5.52 18.00
CA ARG A 177 7.33 -6.89 18.15
C ARG A 177 6.17 -7.13 17.21
N ILE A 178 6.28 -8.22 16.48
CA ILE A 178 5.28 -8.66 15.53
C ILE A 178 4.73 -10.00 16.03
N LYS A 179 3.43 -10.13 16.03
CA LYS A 179 2.74 -11.38 16.38
C LYS A 179 3.19 -12.53 15.49
N GLU A 180 3.39 -13.70 16.05
CA GLU A 180 3.58 -14.96 15.31
C GLU A 180 2.24 -15.44 14.72
N ALA A 181 1.70 -14.65 13.80
CA ALA A 181 0.40 -14.87 13.18
C ALA A 181 0.40 -14.27 11.77
N SER A 182 -0.64 -14.57 11.02
CA SER A 182 -0.94 -13.92 9.75
C SER A 182 -2.23 -13.12 9.85
N ALA A 183 -2.28 -12.01 9.14
CA ALA A 183 -3.48 -11.20 8.98
C ALA A 183 -3.90 -11.17 7.50
N LEU A 184 -5.21 -11.30 7.26
CA LEU A 184 -5.83 -11.22 5.95
C LEU A 184 -6.90 -10.14 5.98
N GLY A 185 -6.84 -9.20 5.05
CA GLY A 185 -7.87 -8.22 4.79
C GLY A 185 -8.57 -8.51 3.47
N VAL A 186 -9.88 -8.43 3.44
CA VAL A 186 -10.71 -8.58 2.23
C VAL A 186 -11.53 -7.32 2.05
N VAL A 187 -11.45 -6.69 0.89
CA VAL A 187 -12.26 -5.52 0.54
C VAL A 187 -13.57 -5.99 -0.06
N ILE A 188 -14.66 -5.54 0.54
CA ILE A 188 -16.01 -5.66 -0.04
C ILE A 188 -16.30 -4.34 -0.75
N ALA A 189 -16.29 -4.39 -2.07
CA ALA A 189 -16.49 -3.21 -2.91
C ALA A 189 -17.96 -3.01 -3.27
N ALA A 190 -18.34 -1.76 -3.54
CA ALA A 190 -19.64 -1.42 -4.10
C ALA A 190 -19.76 -1.95 -5.52
N ASP A 191 -21.01 -2.24 -5.94
CA ASP A 191 -21.31 -2.74 -7.28
C ASP A 191 -20.78 -1.79 -8.37
N GLY A 192 -20.23 -2.37 -9.44
CA GLY A 192 -19.64 -1.64 -10.56
C GLY A 192 -18.25 -1.05 -10.33
N TYR A 193 -17.65 -1.22 -9.14
CA TYR A 193 -16.26 -0.79 -8.88
C TYR A 193 -15.25 -1.59 -9.74
N PRO A 194 -14.21 -0.98 -10.33
CA PRO A 194 -13.76 0.42 -10.17
C PRO A 194 -14.32 1.41 -11.19
N HIS A 195 -15.12 0.97 -12.18
CA HIS A 195 -15.51 1.80 -13.33
C HIS A 195 -16.76 2.64 -13.09
N GLN A 196 -17.88 1.99 -12.75
CA GLN A 196 -19.19 2.60 -12.56
C GLN A 196 -19.70 2.27 -11.15
N THR A 197 -19.00 2.78 -10.16
CA THR A 197 -19.33 2.52 -8.76
C THR A 197 -20.74 3.02 -8.43
N ARG A 198 -21.59 2.11 -7.97
CA ARG A 198 -22.92 2.45 -7.45
C ARG A 198 -22.83 2.85 -5.99
N THR A 199 -23.36 4.02 -5.67
CA THR A 199 -23.39 4.58 -4.33
C THR A 199 -24.81 4.69 -3.80
N GLY A 200 -24.97 4.84 -2.49
CA GLY A 200 -26.28 5.08 -1.86
C GLY A 200 -27.13 3.85 -1.57
N ASP A 201 -26.71 2.65 -1.98
CA ASP A 201 -27.43 1.41 -1.60
C ASP A 201 -27.18 1.08 -0.12
N ALA A 202 -28.21 0.61 0.60
CA ALA A 202 -28.05 0.21 1.97
C ALA A 202 -27.12 -1.00 2.13
N VAL A 203 -26.09 -0.88 2.97
CA VAL A 203 -25.22 -1.98 3.34
C VAL A 203 -25.80 -2.69 4.55
N SER A 204 -26.16 -3.95 4.41
CA SER A 204 -26.74 -4.78 5.44
C SER A 204 -25.86 -5.97 5.79
N GLY A 205 -26.12 -6.62 6.93
CA GLY A 205 -25.40 -7.81 7.33
C GLY A 205 -23.96 -7.56 7.77
N ILE A 206 -23.62 -6.32 8.14
CA ILE A 206 -22.27 -6.00 8.65
C ILE A 206 -22.07 -6.74 9.97
N PRO A 207 -21.10 -7.67 10.06
CA PRO A 207 -20.85 -8.38 11.29
C PRO A 207 -20.24 -7.46 12.34
N GLN A 208 -20.51 -7.75 13.62
CA GLN A 208 -19.80 -7.08 14.70
C GLN A 208 -18.34 -7.53 14.71
N SER A 209 -17.44 -6.61 15.03
CA SER A 209 -16.03 -6.94 15.24
C SER A 209 -15.86 -7.94 16.38
N THR A 210 -14.96 -8.88 16.20
CA THR A 210 -14.60 -9.91 17.19
C THR A 210 -13.08 -9.86 17.45
N PRO A 211 -12.55 -10.57 18.42
CA PRO A 211 -11.09 -10.61 18.64
C PRO A 211 -10.27 -11.10 17.45
N ILE A 212 -10.90 -11.82 16.51
CA ILE A 212 -10.22 -12.39 15.33
C ILE A 212 -10.68 -11.77 14.00
N ALA A 213 -11.70 -10.93 14.02
CA ALA A 213 -12.21 -10.29 12.81
C ALA A 213 -12.70 -8.87 13.12
N THR A 214 -12.16 -7.90 12.42
CA THR A 214 -12.52 -6.48 12.55
C THR A 214 -13.06 -5.97 11.22
N VAL A 215 -14.16 -5.25 11.27
CA VAL A 215 -14.72 -4.55 10.11
C VAL A 215 -14.26 -3.11 10.13
N PHE A 216 -13.65 -2.69 9.03
CA PHE A 216 -13.27 -1.31 8.79
C PHE A 216 -14.22 -0.69 7.77
N HIS A 217 -14.73 0.48 8.07
CA HIS A 217 -15.49 1.27 7.12
C HIS A 217 -14.52 2.10 6.28
N GLY A 218 -14.51 1.86 4.98
CA GLY A 218 -13.76 2.66 4.00
C GLY A 218 -14.61 3.83 3.48
N ALA A 219 -14.92 3.83 2.19
CA ALA A 219 -15.80 4.84 1.59
C ALA A 219 -17.27 4.56 1.90
N THR A 220 -17.69 4.74 3.14
CA THR A 220 -19.07 4.61 3.61
C THR A 220 -19.50 5.84 4.37
N GLU A 221 -20.78 6.12 4.37
CA GLU A 221 -21.40 7.19 5.16
C GLU A 221 -22.71 6.71 5.81
N SER A 222 -23.18 7.43 6.81
CA SER A 222 -24.46 7.17 7.45
C SER A 222 -25.53 8.14 6.89
N THR A 223 -26.53 7.59 6.25
CA THR A 223 -27.66 8.34 5.69
C THR A 223 -28.96 7.72 6.17
N ASN A 224 -29.84 8.50 6.80
CA ASN A 224 -31.13 8.04 7.34
C ASN A 224 -31.01 6.81 8.27
N ASN A 225 -29.98 6.73 9.11
CA ASN A 225 -29.66 5.60 9.99
C ASN A 225 -29.25 4.30 9.24
N GLU A 226 -28.98 4.38 7.97
CA GLU A 226 -28.40 3.28 7.19
C GLU A 226 -26.95 3.59 6.82
N ILE A 227 -26.12 2.56 6.71
CA ILE A 227 -24.78 2.67 6.15
C ILE A 227 -24.88 2.50 4.65
N VAL A 228 -24.35 3.45 3.90
CA VAL A 228 -24.34 3.41 2.43
C VAL A 228 -22.94 3.65 1.90
N PRO A 229 -22.57 3.09 0.73
CA PRO A 229 -21.31 3.44 0.07
C PRO A 229 -21.36 4.88 -0.43
N SER A 230 -20.33 5.65 -0.10
CA SER A 230 -20.04 6.98 -0.68
C SER A 230 -18.93 6.91 -1.72
N GLY A 231 -18.34 5.72 -1.91
CA GLY A 231 -17.30 5.41 -2.88
C GLY A 231 -17.23 3.92 -3.18
N GLY A 232 -16.13 3.47 -3.83
CA GLY A 232 -16.03 2.11 -4.36
C GLY A 232 -15.60 1.05 -3.35
N ARG A 233 -14.78 1.43 -2.36
CA ARG A 233 -14.20 0.51 -1.39
C ARG A 233 -13.78 1.25 -0.13
#